data_a53bbc916ad6fa41f6e257951a83f94e
#
_entry.id   a53bbc916ad6fa41f6e257951a83f94e
#
_cell.length_a   1.000
_cell.length_b   1.000
_cell.length_c   1.000
_cell.angle_alpha   90.00
_cell.angle_beta   90.00
_cell.angle_gamma   90.00
#
_symmetry.space_group_name_H-M   'P 1'
#
loop_
_entity.id
_entity.type
_entity.pdbx_description
1 polymer ?
#
loop_
_entity_poly.entity_id
_entity_poly.type
_entity_poly.pdbx_seq_one_letter_code
_entity_poly.pdbx_strand_id
1 'polypeptide(L)'
;MTTARGSILIAAISGRALARAADGAGYVPLVVDFFADMDTQALVPALIQLQDLARGFRWGSLEAALEMLAAHAPSPPLGLVYGSGFEDRPDILAQISKRWPLLGNDPATVSAVNDPALFFAALETHAIPHPETRLDRPADPRGWVVKRLGGAGGNHIAPAGRVRPSGKVYYQALVPGRSVSALFAANGQDARVLGFSEQWSSPTHSKPWRFGGAVRPALLASQAAEVMTGAVVQLAAHFHLKGLNSADFMLDGEVPRLLEINPRPGGTLDIFTNDAAPLLAVHLDAVLHETLPDRAIVIQDASASGIVFAPHALIIPHETVWPDWAADLPHPGERIDKERPICTVLARGRSADEARCLVDAHRDRLLAVLGASRTNSSAQEEYPARERRKR
;
A
#
# COMPACT_ATOMS: atom_id res chain seq x y z
N MET A 1 2.10 -22.38 -25.41
CA MET A 1 1.25 -21.30 -24.86
C MET A 1 0.33 -21.95 -23.85
N THR A 2 0.54 -21.72 -22.57
CA THR A 2 -0.38 -22.15 -21.51
C THR A 2 -1.69 -21.40 -21.71
N THR A 3 -2.81 -22.12 -21.80
CA THR A 3 -4.15 -21.51 -21.88
C THR A 3 -4.37 -20.67 -20.60
N ALA A 4 -4.76 -19.40 -20.77
CA ALA A 4 -5.05 -18.51 -19.64
C ALA A 4 -6.15 -19.13 -18.76
N ARG A 5 -6.01 -18.98 -17.43
CA ARG A 5 -6.97 -19.50 -16.41
C ARG A 5 -8.30 -18.74 -16.39
N GLY A 6 -8.40 -17.63 -17.13
CA GLY A 6 -9.58 -16.77 -17.20
C GLY A 6 -9.22 -15.28 -17.06
N SER A 7 -10.22 -14.42 -17.20
CA SER A 7 -10.06 -12.97 -17.06
C SER A 7 -10.42 -12.51 -15.64
N ILE A 8 -9.74 -11.47 -15.14
CA ILE A 8 -9.98 -10.85 -13.82
C ILE A 8 -10.05 -9.35 -13.98
N LEU A 9 -11.11 -8.74 -13.47
CA LEU A 9 -11.19 -7.29 -13.31
C LEU A 9 -10.34 -6.85 -12.11
N ILE A 10 -9.59 -5.78 -12.27
CA ILE A 10 -8.76 -5.18 -11.22
C ILE A 10 -9.12 -3.72 -11.09
N ALA A 11 -9.40 -3.27 -9.86
CA ALA A 11 -9.61 -1.88 -9.53
C ALA A 11 -8.72 -1.45 -8.35
N ALA A 12 -7.85 -0.45 -8.54
CA ALA A 12 -6.95 0.06 -7.51
C ALA A 12 -6.54 1.50 -7.82
N ILE A 13 -5.98 2.22 -6.83
CA ILE A 13 -5.37 3.54 -7.09
C ILE A 13 -4.25 3.39 -8.12
N SER A 14 -3.32 2.42 -7.95
CA SER A 14 -2.40 1.93 -8.97
C SER A 14 -2.63 0.43 -9.13
N GLY A 15 -2.90 -0.02 -10.34
CA GLY A 15 -3.27 -1.40 -10.66
C GLY A 15 -2.08 -2.30 -11.03
N ARG A 16 -0.91 -1.73 -11.30
CA ARG A 16 0.26 -2.44 -11.87
C ARG A 16 0.67 -3.68 -11.08
N ALA A 17 0.88 -3.53 -9.76
CA ALA A 17 1.38 -4.65 -8.94
C ALA A 17 0.38 -5.83 -8.91
N LEU A 18 -0.92 -5.52 -8.85
CA LEU A 18 -1.99 -6.52 -8.94
C LEU A 18 -2.07 -7.16 -10.32
N ALA A 19 -1.95 -6.36 -11.38
CA ALA A 19 -1.95 -6.86 -12.76
C ALA A 19 -0.77 -7.81 -12.99
N ARG A 20 0.43 -7.44 -12.54
CA ARG A 20 1.61 -8.30 -12.60
C ARG A 20 1.43 -9.61 -11.83
N ALA A 21 0.82 -9.52 -10.63
CA ALA A 21 0.53 -10.72 -9.84
C ALA A 21 -0.52 -11.62 -10.53
N ALA A 22 -1.49 -11.03 -11.25
CA ALA A 22 -2.51 -11.77 -12.00
C ALA A 22 -1.90 -12.48 -13.22
N ASP A 23 -1.10 -11.75 -14.01
CA ASP A 23 -0.39 -12.31 -15.16
C ASP A 23 0.54 -13.45 -14.75
N GLY A 24 1.35 -13.23 -13.70
CA GLY A 24 2.22 -14.26 -13.13
C GLY A 24 1.48 -15.49 -12.58
N ALA A 25 0.20 -15.37 -12.23
CA ALA A 25 -0.68 -16.47 -11.84
C ALA A 25 -1.42 -17.12 -13.05
N GLY A 26 -1.18 -16.63 -14.26
CA GLY A 26 -1.77 -17.14 -15.51
C GLY A 26 -3.19 -16.63 -15.77
N TYR A 27 -3.62 -15.53 -15.17
CA TYR A 27 -4.88 -14.86 -15.47
C TYR A 27 -4.67 -13.66 -16.41
N VAL A 28 -5.72 -13.29 -17.12
CA VAL A 28 -5.74 -12.09 -17.97
C VAL A 28 -6.24 -10.91 -17.14
N PRO A 29 -5.37 -9.96 -16.76
CA PRO A 29 -5.78 -8.79 -16.00
C PRO A 29 -6.43 -7.72 -16.86
N LEU A 30 -7.56 -7.18 -16.41
CA LEU A 30 -8.28 -6.06 -17.01
C LEU A 30 -8.36 -4.95 -15.97
N VAL A 31 -7.67 -3.85 -16.19
CA VAL A 31 -7.36 -2.88 -15.14
C VAL A 31 -8.14 -1.59 -15.27
N VAL A 32 -8.65 -1.09 -14.15
CA VAL A 32 -9.05 0.30 -13.97
C VAL A 32 -8.27 0.91 -12.82
N ASP A 33 -7.56 2.00 -13.09
CA ASP A 33 -6.79 2.75 -12.10
C ASP A 33 -6.73 4.26 -12.42
N PHE A 34 -5.91 5.02 -11.69
CA PHE A 34 -5.81 6.47 -11.86
C PHE A 34 -4.56 6.92 -12.60
N PHE A 35 -3.58 6.03 -12.86
CA PHE A 35 -2.29 6.42 -13.43
C PHE A 35 -2.12 5.97 -14.87
N ALA A 36 -2.60 4.77 -15.20
CA ALA A 36 -2.39 4.14 -16.50
C ALA A 36 -0.92 4.13 -16.92
N ASP A 37 -0.05 3.78 -15.96
CA ASP A 37 1.39 3.76 -16.13
C ASP A 37 1.82 2.94 -17.37
N MET A 38 2.90 3.34 -18.03
CA MET A 38 3.36 2.72 -19.29
C MET A 38 3.61 1.21 -19.15
N ASP A 39 4.21 0.78 -18.06
CA ASP A 39 4.47 -0.63 -17.78
C ASP A 39 3.19 -1.42 -17.47
N THR A 40 2.17 -0.78 -16.89
CA THR A 40 0.83 -1.37 -16.76
C THR A 40 0.18 -1.53 -18.13
N GLN A 41 0.23 -0.50 -18.98
CA GLN A 41 -0.32 -0.56 -20.34
C GLN A 41 0.36 -1.65 -21.19
N ALA A 42 1.67 -1.82 -21.05
CA ALA A 42 2.42 -2.87 -21.77
C ALA A 42 2.09 -4.28 -21.28
N LEU A 43 1.66 -4.42 -20.03
CA LEU A 43 1.39 -5.70 -19.38
C LEU A 43 -0.02 -6.23 -19.68
N VAL A 44 -1.03 -5.35 -19.78
CA VAL A 44 -2.44 -5.77 -19.79
C VAL A 44 -3.10 -5.55 -21.13
N PRO A 45 -4.04 -6.42 -21.53
CA PRO A 45 -4.74 -6.28 -22.83
C PRO A 45 -5.72 -5.10 -22.85
N ALA A 46 -6.20 -4.67 -21.69
CA ALA A 46 -7.11 -3.53 -21.55
C ALA A 46 -6.92 -2.81 -20.21
N LEU A 47 -6.84 -1.48 -20.29
CA LEU A 47 -6.70 -0.58 -19.15
C LEU A 47 -7.56 0.66 -19.37
N ILE A 48 -8.26 1.09 -18.33
CA ILE A 48 -9.03 2.34 -18.32
C ILE A 48 -8.53 3.22 -17.19
N GLN A 49 -8.07 4.43 -17.55
CA GLN A 49 -7.67 5.45 -16.59
C GLN A 49 -8.87 6.25 -16.09
N LEU A 50 -9.06 6.29 -14.77
CA LEU A 50 -10.00 7.22 -14.14
C LEU A 50 -9.33 8.57 -13.88
N GLN A 51 -10.11 9.61 -13.96
CA GLN A 51 -9.67 10.97 -13.66
C GLN A 51 -10.00 11.34 -12.21
N ASP A 52 -9.31 12.39 -11.68
CA ASP A 52 -9.61 13.00 -10.38
C ASP A 52 -9.34 12.07 -9.18
N LEU A 53 -8.10 11.61 -9.10
CA LEU A 53 -7.59 10.83 -7.96
C LEU A 53 -7.93 11.45 -6.58
N ALA A 54 -8.02 12.79 -6.51
CA ALA A 54 -8.32 13.48 -5.26
C ALA A 54 -9.72 13.17 -4.70
N ARG A 55 -10.65 12.80 -5.59
CA ARG A 55 -12.02 12.38 -5.22
C ARG A 55 -12.15 10.86 -5.04
N GLY A 56 -11.11 10.10 -5.38
CA GLY A 56 -11.14 8.64 -5.34
C GLY A 56 -12.16 8.01 -6.28
N PHE A 57 -12.48 6.75 -6.04
CA PHE A 57 -13.47 6.03 -6.86
C PHE A 57 -14.86 6.60 -6.69
N ARG A 58 -15.55 6.75 -7.84
CA ARG A 58 -16.96 7.16 -7.93
C ARG A 58 -17.71 6.11 -8.74
N TRP A 59 -18.86 5.65 -8.22
CA TRP A 59 -19.57 4.52 -8.80
C TRP A 59 -19.81 4.65 -10.30
N GLY A 60 -20.42 5.76 -10.76
CA GLY A 60 -20.79 5.90 -12.18
C GLY A 60 -19.61 5.78 -13.15
N SER A 61 -18.45 6.38 -12.85
CA SER A 61 -17.25 6.27 -13.70
C SER A 61 -16.60 4.90 -13.60
N LEU A 62 -16.59 4.30 -12.41
CA LEU A 62 -16.05 2.97 -12.19
C LEU A 62 -16.90 1.90 -12.86
N GLU A 63 -18.24 1.97 -12.70
CA GLU A 63 -19.18 1.05 -13.34
C GLU A 63 -18.99 1.01 -14.85
N ALA A 64 -19.01 2.20 -15.49
CA ALA A 64 -18.81 2.29 -16.94
C ALA A 64 -17.46 1.70 -17.40
N ALA A 65 -16.38 1.97 -16.64
CA ALA A 65 -15.07 1.41 -16.94
C ALA A 65 -15.07 -0.12 -16.80
N LEU A 66 -15.64 -0.67 -15.74
CA LEU A 66 -15.72 -2.12 -15.53
C LEU A 66 -16.58 -2.82 -16.59
N GLU A 67 -17.70 -2.22 -17.01
CA GLU A 67 -18.52 -2.74 -18.10
C GLU A 67 -17.76 -2.78 -19.44
N MET A 68 -17.02 -1.71 -19.76
CA MET A 68 -16.20 -1.67 -20.96
C MET A 68 -15.09 -2.74 -20.92
N LEU A 69 -14.41 -2.90 -19.79
CA LEU A 69 -13.38 -3.94 -19.62
C LEU A 69 -13.97 -5.34 -19.74
N ALA A 70 -15.12 -5.59 -19.10
CA ALA A 70 -15.79 -6.89 -19.15
C ALA A 70 -16.25 -7.23 -20.58
N ALA A 71 -16.71 -6.23 -21.36
CA ALA A 71 -17.13 -6.42 -22.76
C ALA A 71 -15.95 -6.74 -23.69
N HIS A 72 -14.74 -6.30 -23.37
CA HIS A 72 -13.51 -6.55 -24.14
C HIS A 72 -12.70 -7.74 -23.62
N ALA A 73 -13.16 -8.40 -22.56
CA ALA A 73 -12.48 -9.55 -21.99
C ALA A 73 -12.48 -10.74 -22.96
N PRO A 74 -11.35 -11.48 -23.10
CA PRO A 74 -11.29 -12.69 -23.93
C PRO A 74 -12.16 -13.83 -23.41
N SER A 75 -12.55 -13.77 -22.13
CA SER A 75 -13.53 -14.67 -21.49
C SER A 75 -14.28 -13.87 -20.41
N PRO A 76 -15.52 -14.26 -20.04
CA PRO A 76 -16.22 -13.62 -18.95
C PRO A 76 -15.34 -13.51 -17.72
N PRO A 77 -15.20 -12.32 -17.09
CA PRO A 77 -14.37 -12.17 -15.90
C PRO A 77 -14.87 -13.04 -14.73
N LEU A 78 -13.93 -13.71 -14.06
CA LEU A 78 -14.24 -14.51 -12.85
C LEU A 78 -14.80 -13.64 -11.72
N GLY A 79 -14.42 -12.37 -11.69
CA GLY A 79 -14.82 -11.40 -10.69
C GLY A 79 -13.85 -10.23 -10.66
N LEU A 80 -13.92 -9.45 -9.57
CA LEU A 80 -13.11 -8.27 -9.36
C LEU A 80 -12.21 -8.44 -8.13
N VAL A 81 -10.91 -8.25 -8.32
CA VAL A 81 -9.92 -8.02 -7.26
C VAL A 81 -9.74 -6.53 -7.09
N TYR A 82 -9.83 -6.05 -5.87
CA TYR A 82 -9.60 -4.64 -5.57
C TYR A 82 -8.34 -4.42 -4.73
N GLY A 83 -7.66 -3.30 -4.99
CA GLY A 83 -6.51 -2.84 -4.22
C GLY A 83 -6.88 -1.65 -3.32
N SER A 84 -5.93 -0.72 -3.12
CA SER A 84 -6.13 0.50 -2.34
C SER A 84 -7.15 1.45 -2.98
N GLY A 85 -7.86 2.21 -2.13
CA GLY A 85 -8.84 3.22 -2.52
C GLY A 85 -10.29 2.86 -2.24
N PHE A 86 -10.53 1.70 -1.59
CA PHE A 86 -11.86 1.24 -1.20
C PHE A 86 -12.05 1.16 0.32
N GLU A 87 -11.05 1.54 1.09
CA GLU A 87 -11.04 1.41 2.55
C GLU A 87 -12.20 2.18 3.22
N ASP A 88 -12.57 3.34 2.69
CA ASP A 88 -13.72 4.16 3.13
C ASP A 88 -14.93 4.07 2.18
N ARG A 89 -14.89 3.14 1.22
CA ARG A 89 -15.91 3.01 0.18
C ARG A 89 -16.55 1.61 0.11
N PRO A 90 -16.98 1.03 1.26
CA PRO A 90 -17.72 -0.23 1.25
C PRO A 90 -19.04 -0.13 0.45
N ASP A 91 -19.59 1.09 0.29
CA ASP A 91 -20.74 1.37 -0.56
C ASP A 91 -20.48 1.04 -2.03
N ILE A 92 -19.29 1.37 -2.55
CA ILE A 92 -18.88 1.03 -3.92
C ILE A 92 -18.66 -0.48 -4.06
N LEU A 93 -17.99 -1.12 -3.10
CA LEU A 93 -17.82 -2.57 -3.12
C LEU A 93 -19.19 -3.29 -3.13
N ALA A 94 -20.18 -2.78 -2.38
CA ALA A 94 -21.53 -3.31 -2.38
C ALA A 94 -22.26 -3.10 -3.74
N GLN A 95 -21.95 -2.06 -4.50
CA GLN A 95 -22.46 -1.89 -5.86
C GLN A 95 -21.78 -2.86 -6.84
N ILE A 96 -20.44 -3.01 -6.73
CA ILE A 96 -19.68 -3.95 -7.55
C ILE A 96 -20.20 -5.38 -7.37
N SER A 97 -20.42 -5.82 -6.11
CA SER A 97 -20.85 -7.18 -5.78
C SER A 97 -22.20 -7.58 -6.36
N LYS A 98 -23.03 -6.61 -6.76
CA LYS A 98 -24.31 -6.89 -7.46
C LYS A 98 -24.13 -7.29 -8.93
N ARG A 99 -22.95 -7.04 -9.50
CA ARG A 99 -22.67 -7.28 -10.93
C ARG A 99 -21.55 -8.27 -11.16
N TRP A 100 -20.51 -8.24 -10.33
CA TRP A 100 -19.33 -9.12 -10.41
C TRP A 100 -19.02 -9.69 -9.04
N PRO A 101 -18.65 -10.98 -8.95
CA PRO A 101 -18.15 -11.56 -7.70
C PRO A 101 -16.97 -10.73 -7.18
N LEU A 102 -16.98 -10.34 -5.90
CA LEU A 102 -15.80 -9.77 -5.26
C LEU A 102 -14.84 -10.90 -4.93
N LEU A 103 -13.65 -10.83 -5.53
CA LEU A 103 -12.56 -11.75 -5.24
C LEU A 103 -11.68 -11.13 -4.13
N GLY A 104 -12.16 -11.17 -2.89
CA GLY A 104 -11.55 -10.58 -1.72
C GLY A 104 -12.54 -10.44 -0.56
N ASN A 105 -12.26 -9.54 0.38
CA ASN A 105 -13.15 -9.25 1.50
C ASN A 105 -14.45 -8.59 1.02
N ASP A 106 -15.55 -8.94 1.63
CA ASP A 106 -16.85 -8.34 1.35
C ASP A 106 -16.99 -6.92 1.96
N PRO A 107 -18.01 -6.14 1.54
CA PRO A 107 -18.21 -4.78 2.03
C PRO A 107 -18.39 -4.67 3.55
N ALA A 108 -19.02 -5.66 4.18
CA ALA A 108 -19.28 -5.67 5.63
C ALA A 108 -17.97 -5.89 6.40
N THR A 109 -17.15 -6.82 5.95
CA THR A 109 -15.80 -7.07 6.48
C THR A 109 -14.92 -5.82 6.34
N VAL A 110 -14.87 -5.19 5.16
CA VAL A 110 -14.09 -3.95 4.96
C VAL A 110 -14.58 -2.83 5.88
N SER A 111 -15.89 -2.67 6.02
CA SER A 111 -16.47 -1.68 6.93
C SER A 111 -16.11 -1.94 8.39
N ALA A 112 -16.21 -3.19 8.84
CA ALA A 112 -15.95 -3.56 10.24
C ALA A 112 -14.47 -3.37 10.63
N VAL A 113 -13.55 -3.79 9.76
CA VAL A 113 -12.09 -3.63 9.99
C VAL A 113 -11.67 -2.15 10.01
N ASN A 114 -12.33 -1.30 9.20
CA ASN A 114 -12.03 0.13 9.12
C ASN A 114 -12.84 0.99 10.11
N ASP A 115 -13.73 0.39 10.90
CA ASP A 115 -14.41 1.06 12.00
C ASP A 115 -13.53 1.01 13.26
N PRO A 116 -13.01 2.15 13.76
CA PRO A 116 -12.09 2.14 14.89
C PRO A 116 -12.75 1.62 16.18
N ALA A 117 -14.06 1.81 16.38
CA ALA A 117 -14.73 1.30 17.56
C ALA A 117 -14.78 -0.23 17.56
N LEU A 118 -15.14 -0.83 16.42
CA LEU A 118 -15.19 -2.29 16.26
C LEU A 118 -13.78 -2.90 16.28
N PHE A 119 -12.84 -2.27 15.56
CA PHE A 119 -11.48 -2.77 15.44
C PHE A 119 -10.76 -2.80 16.78
N PHE A 120 -10.75 -1.69 17.53
CA PHE A 120 -10.06 -1.64 18.82
C PHE A 120 -10.76 -2.45 19.91
N ALA A 121 -12.09 -2.57 19.87
CA ALA A 121 -12.81 -3.51 20.76
C ALA A 121 -12.39 -4.98 20.49
N ALA A 122 -12.16 -5.35 19.23
CA ALA A 122 -11.64 -6.68 18.90
C ALA A 122 -10.21 -6.87 19.43
N LEU A 123 -9.33 -5.87 19.32
CA LEU A 123 -7.97 -5.94 19.88
C LEU A 123 -8.00 -6.17 21.40
N GLU A 124 -8.86 -5.47 22.11
CA GLU A 124 -9.03 -5.63 23.55
C GLU A 124 -9.60 -7.01 23.91
N THR A 125 -10.61 -7.48 23.15
CA THR A 125 -11.22 -8.81 23.35
C THR A 125 -10.19 -9.94 23.22
N HIS A 126 -9.26 -9.81 22.30
CA HIS A 126 -8.22 -10.79 22.04
C HIS A 126 -6.90 -10.51 22.77
N ALA A 127 -6.86 -9.49 23.65
CA ALA A 127 -5.67 -9.05 24.36
C ALA A 127 -4.46 -8.76 23.42
N ILE A 128 -4.74 -8.22 22.24
CA ILE A 128 -3.70 -7.87 21.24
C ILE A 128 -3.10 -6.52 21.61
N PRO A 129 -1.77 -6.42 21.80
CA PRO A 129 -1.12 -5.16 22.11
C PRO A 129 -1.32 -4.13 20.98
N HIS A 130 -1.75 -2.95 21.35
CA HIS A 130 -1.98 -1.82 20.44
C HIS A 130 -1.74 -0.49 21.16
N PRO A 131 -1.53 0.63 20.43
CA PRO A 131 -1.45 1.95 21.05
C PRO A 131 -2.80 2.35 21.63
N GLU A 132 -2.80 3.14 22.71
CA GLU A 132 -4.03 3.75 23.21
C GLU A 132 -4.75 4.50 22.07
N THR A 133 -6.05 4.24 21.93
CA THR A 133 -6.85 4.81 20.85
C THR A 133 -8.13 5.41 21.40
N ARG A 134 -8.55 6.56 20.87
CA ARG A 134 -9.73 7.31 21.30
C ARG A 134 -10.50 7.82 20.09
N LEU A 135 -11.82 7.86 20.22
CA LEU A 135 -12.69 8.50 19.22
C LEU A 135 -12.76 10.01 19.44
N ASP A 136 -12.63 10.45 20.69
CA ASP A 136 -12.62 11.85 21.07
C ASP A 136 -11.20 12.40 21.15
N ARG A 137 -11.07 13.72 20.90
CA ARG A 137 -9.77 14.39 20.98
C ARG A 137 -9.23 14.35 22.42
N PRO A 138 -7.98 13.90 22.62
CA PRO A 138 -7.36 13.91 23.93
C PRO A 138 -7.22 15.35 24.46
N ALA A 139 -7.38 15.54 25.78
CA ALA A 139 -7.26 16.85 26.43
C ALA A 139 -5.85 17.46 26.21
N ASP A 140 -4.81 16.63 26.31
CA ASP A 140 -3.46 16.98 25.86
C ASP A 140 -3.16 16.21 24.56
N PRO A 141 -3.11 16.88 23.40
CA PRO A 141 -2.87 16.25 22.12
C PRO A 141 -1.38 15.97 21.83
N ARG A 142 -0.47 16.32 22.75
CA ARG A 142 0.97 16.02 22.60
C ARG A 142 1.18 14.51 22.69
N GLY A 143 2.01 13.97 21.80
CA GLY A 143 2.23 12.52 21.74
C GLY A 143 1.07 11.73 21.10
N TRP A 144 0.12 12.41 20.44
CA TRP A 144 -0.98 11.79 19.73
C TRP A 144 -0.97 12.14 18.25
N VAL A 145 -1.41 11.20 17.46
CA VAL A 145 -1.74 11.41 16.05
C VAL A 145 -3.26 11.39 15.87
N VAL A 146 -3.72 12.13 14.87
CA VAL A 146 -5.08 12.03 14.36
C VAL A 146 -5.04 11.32 13.03
N LYS A 147 -5.89 10.33 12.85
CA LYS A 147 -6.03 9.54 11.64
C LYS A 147 -7.42 9.73 11.04
N ARG A 148 -7.49 10.03 9.74
CA ARG A 148 -8.77 10.07 9.01
C ARG A 148 -9.12 8.65 8.57
N LEU A 149 -10.39 8.26 8.75
CA LEU A 149 -10.89 6.96 8.32
C LEU A 149 -10.69 6.77 6.81
N GLY A 150 -10.38 5.55 6.40
CA GLY A 150 -10.23 5.16 5.01
C GLY A 150 -9.01 5.72 4.29
N GLY A 151 -8.09 6.33 5.03
CA GLY A 151 -6.83 6.78 4.45
C GLY A 151 -5.82 5.64 4.29
N ALA A 152 -4.90 5.79 3.34
CA ALA A 152 -3.82 4.84 3.10
C ALA A 152 -2.47 5.56 2.91
N GLY A 153 -1.36 4.79 3.02
CA GLY A 153 -0.01 5.28 2.76
C GLY A 153 0.47 6.39 3.70
N GLY A 154 -0.11 6.52 4.90
CA GLY A 154 0.28 7.50 5.90
C GLY A 154 -0.12 8.96 5.60
N ASN A 155 -0.72 9.24 4.44
CA ASN A 155 -1.13 10.60 4.04
C ASN A 155 -2.31 11.15 4.86
N HIS A 156 -3.02 10.27 5.53
CA HIS A 156 -4.20 10.57 6.37
C HIS A 156 -3.83 10.83 7.84
N ILE A 157 -2.56 10.71 8.19
CA ILE A 157 -2.05 10.81 9.57
C ILE A 157 -1.41 12.18 9.78
N ALA A 158 -1.78 12.86 10.86
CA ALA A 158 -1.21 14.14 11.26
C ALA A 158 -1.00 14.22 12.77
N PRO A 159 -0.07 15.09 13.28
CA PRO A 159 0.03 15.36 14.70
C PRO A 159 -1.27 15.98 15.23
N ALA A 160 -1.87 15.40 16.28
CA ALA A 160 -3.16 15.83 16.81
C ALA A 160 -3.18 17.28 17.32
N GLY A 161 -2.00 17.82 17.72
CA GLY A 161 -1.86 19.21 18.17
C GLY A 161 -1.84 20.25 17.05
N ARG A 162 -1.57 19.84 15.78
CA ARG A 162 -1.39 20.77 14.66
C ARG A 162 -2.59 20.92 13.74
N VAL A 163 -3.54 20.00 13.78
CA VAL A 163 -4.63 19.93 12.81
C VAL A 163 -5.97 19.93 13.54
N ARG A 164 -6.93 20.72 13.04
CA ARG A 164 -8.35 20.51 13.32
C ARG A 164 -8.88 19.61 12.21
N PRO A 165 -9.15 18.32 12.50
CA PRO A 165 -9.57 17.40 11.48
C PRO A 165 -10.97 17.74 10.97
N SER A 166 -11.19 17.49 9.68
CA SER A 166 -12.52 17.46 9.06
C SER A 166 -12.87 16.02 8.70
N GLY A 167 -14.14 15.64 8.85
CA GLY A 167 -14.63 14.30 8.58
C GLY A 167 -14.48 13.33 9.76
N LYS A 168 -14.65 12.05 9.47
CA LYS A 168 -14.54 10.99 10.48
C LYS A 168 -13.08 10.72 10.80
N VAL A 169 -12.70 10.86 12.05
CA VAL A 169 -11.33 10.68 12.54
C VAL A 169 -11.32 9.94 13.86
N TYR A 170 -10.17 9.40 14.20
CA TYR A 170 -9.85 8.90 15.54
C TYR A 170 -8.44 9.34 15.95
N TYR A 171 -8.12 9.20 17.21
CA TYR A 171 -6.83 9.58 17.79
C TYR A 171 -6.13 8.35 18.31
N GLN A 172 -4.82 8.28 18.07
CA GLN A 172 -3.99 7.16 18.50
C GLN A 172 -2.72 7.71 19.15
N ALA A 173 -2.31 7.13 20.27
CA ALA A 173 -1.05 7.49 20.91
C ALA A 173 0.11 7.16 19.98
N LEU A 174 1.06 8.10 19.84
CA LEU A 174 2.26 7.90 19.04
C LEU A 174 3.21 6.96 19.80
N VAL A 175 3.48 5.81 19.21
CA VAL A 175 4.43 4.83 19.73
C VAL A 175 5.73 4.94 18.93
N PRO A 176 6.89 5.04 19.58
CA PRO A 176 8.19 4.97 18.92
C PRO A 176 8.46 3.55 18.41
N GLY A 177 9.41 3.41 17.50
CA GLY A 177 9.84 2.09 17.06
C GLY A 177 9.99 1.96 15.55
N ARG A 178 10.11 0.70 15.09
CA ARG A 178 10.19 0.32 13.68
C ARG A 178 8.80 -0.07 13.16
N SER A 179 8.46 0.40 11.97
CA SER A 179 7.22 -0.01 11.30
C SER A 179 7.43 -1.36 10.61
N VAL A 180 6.63 -2.34 10.97
CA VAL A 180 6.68 -3.71 10.42
C VAL A 180 5.31 -4.11 9.93
N SER A 181 5.24 -4.72 8.76
CA SER A 181 4.01 -5.22 8.17
C SER A 181 4.07 -6.73 7.99
N ALA A 182 3.00 -7.41 8.35
CA ALA A 182 2.78 -8.82 8.04
C ALA A 182 1.91 -8.93 6.80
N LEU A 183 2.41 -9.52 5.72
CA LEU A 183 1.59 -9.98 4.59
C LEU A 183 1.01 -11.35 4.93
N PHE A 184 -0.30 -11.54 4.80
CA PHE A 184 -0.97 -12.80 5.09
C PHE A 184 -2.10 -13.11 4.12
N ALA A 185 -2.38 -14.41 3.96
CA ALA A 185 -3.58 -14.92 3.32
C ALA A 185 -4.56 -15.42 4.39
N ALA A 186 -5.85 -15.19 4.18
CA ALA A 186 -6.92 -15.64 5.09
C ALA A 186 -8.09 -16.25 4.31
N ASN A 187 -8.78 -17.22 4.91
CA ASN A 187 -9.88 -17.97 4.28
C ASN A 187 -11.25 -17.78 4.96
N GLY A 188 -11.35 -16.77 5.83
CA GLY A 188 -12.55 -16.47 6.61
C GLY A 188 -12.59 -17.12 8.00
N GLN A 189 -11.71 -18.06 8.28
CA GLN A 189 -11.65 -18.80 9.56
C GLN A 189 -10.24 -18.85 10.14
N ASP A 190 -9.22 -18.91 9.27
CA ASP A 190 -7.82 -19.01 9.64
C ASP A 190 -6.98 -18.11 8.72
N ALA A 191 -5.72 -17.90 9.08
CA ALA A 191 -4.77 -17.13 8.28
C ALA A 191 -3.38 -17.75 8.28
N ARG A 192 -2.66 -17.51 7.19
CA ARG A 192 -1.26 -17.87 7.04
C ARG A 192 -0.44 -16.62 6.77
N VAL A 193 0.47 -16.24 7.67
CA VAL A 193 1.44 -15.20 7.43
C VAL A 193 2.43 -15.70 6.36
N LEU A 194 2.55 -14.93 5.28
CA LEU A 194 3.43 -15.22 4.15
C LEU A 194 4.82 -14.64 4.35
N GLY A 195 4.93 -13.58 5.15
CA GLY A 195 6.19 -12.98 5.54
C GLY A 195 6.02 -11.60 6.16
N PHE A 196 7.13 -11.08 6.67
CA PHE A 196 7.22 -9.77 7.31
C PHE A 196 8.13 -8.84 6.52
N SER A 197 7.74 -7.57 6.45
CA SER A 197 8.54 -6.50 5.85
C SER A 197 8.69 -5.35 6.82
N GLU A 198 9.84 -4.68 6.79
CA GLU A 198 10.04 -3.40 7.46
C GLU A 198 9.68 -2.27 6.50
N GLN A 199 8.96 -1.28 7.00
CA GLN A 199 8.51 -0.12 6.22
C GLN A 199 9.24 1.13 6.68
N TRP A 200 9.38 2.11 5.78
CA TRP A 200 9.89 3.43 6.14
C TRP A 200 9.04 4.55 5.55
N SER A 201 9.14 5.70 6.19
CA SER A 201 8.48 6.92 5.74
C SER A 201 9.41 7.74 4.82
N SER A 202 8.82 8.46 3.86
CA SER A 202 9.42 9.56 3.12
C SER A 202 8.73 10.86 3.55
N PRO A 203 9.13 11.45 4.70
CA PRO A 203 8.37 12.52 5.33
C PRO A 203 8.44 13.83 4.56
N THR A 204 7.35 14.60 4.64
CA THR A 204 7.33 16.03 4.31
C THR A 204 6.81 16.81 5.52
N HIS A 205 6.88 18.15 5.46
CA HIS A 205 6.35 18.98 6.53
C HIS A 205 4.85 18.73 6.81
N SER A 206 4.06 18.52 5.74
CA SER A 206 2.62 18.29 5.85
C SER A 206 2.25 16.80 6.02
N LYS A 207 3.14 15.87 5.67
CA LYS A 207 2.90 14.42 5.66
C LYS A 207 4.07 13.66 6.32
N PRO A 208 4.19 13.73 7.67
CA PRO A 208 5.34 13.17 8.38
C PRO A 208 5.43 11.64 8.28
N TRP A 209 4.33 10.94 8.04
CA TRP A 209 4.26 9.48 7.96
C TRP A 209 3.97 8.96 6.55
N ARG A 210 4.18 9.79 5.50
CA ARG A 210 4.01 9.36 4.12
C ARG A 210 4.87 8.13 3.84
N PHE A 211 4.24 7.06 3.34
CA PHE A 211 4.92 5.82 3.01
C PHE A 211 6.04 6.08 1.99
N GLY A 212 7.22 5.58 2.26
CA GLY A 212 8.41 5.71 1.43
C GLY A 212 8.82 4.42 0.76
N GLY A 213 8.50 3.29 1.36
CA GLY A 213 8.85 1.98 0.83
C GLY A 213 8.86 0.88 1.88
N ALA A 214 9.21 -0.32 1.44
CA ALA A 214 9.31 -1.50 2.29
C ALA A 214 10.45 -2.42 1.86
N VAL A 215 10.99 -3.20 2.80
CA VAL A 215 12.00 -4.23 2.57
C VAL A 215 11.62 -5.51 3.31
N ARG A 216 11.83 -6.65 2.67
CA ARG A 216 11.73 -7.97 3.30
C ARG A 216 13.08 -8.72 3.23
N PRO A 217 13.33 -9.67 4.13
CA PRO A 217 12.57 -9.93 5.34
C PRO A 217 12.77 -8.83 6.38
N ALA A 218 11.76 -8.57 7.22
CA ALA A 218 11.99 -7.83 8.44
C ALA A 218 12.81 -8.67 9.42
N LEU A 219 13.81 -8.07 10.05
CA LEU A 219 14.58 -8.74 11.11
C LEU A 219 13.78 -8.67 12.41
N LEU A 220 13.25 -9.82 12.84
CA LEU A 220 12.40 -9.96 14.04
C LEU A 220 12.95 -11.02 14.96
N ALA A 221 12.84 -10.80 16.27
CA ALA A 221 12.97 -11.88 17.25
C ALA A 221 11.79 -12.87 17.07
N SER A 222 12.05 -14.16 17.31
CA SER A 222 11.03 -15.21 17.12
C SER A 222 9.76 -14.92 17.92
N GLN A 223 9.88 -14.44 19.16
CA GLN A 223 8.75 -14.10 20.01
C GLN A 223 7.89 -12.98 19.44
N ALA A 224 8.51 -11.93 18.87
CA ALA A 224 7.77 -10.85 18.23
C ALA A 224 7.00 -11.35 16.99
N ALA A 225 7.64 -12.18 16.18
CA ALA A 225 7.00 -12.80 15.00
C ALA A 225 5.84 -13.72 15.40
N GLU A 226 5.96 -14.49 16.49
CA GLU A 226 4.88 -15.32 17.03
C GLU A 226 3.69 -14.50 17.52
N VAL A 227 3.94 -13.42 18.28
CA VAL A 227 2.88 -12.50 18.75
C VAL A 227 2.15 -11.86 17.58
N MET A 228 2.89 -11.37 16.57
CA MET A 228 2.29 -10.78 15.36
C MET A 228 1.48 -11.81 14.58
N THR A 229 1.99 -13.03 14.44
CA THR A 229 1.26 -14.15 13.76
C THR A 229 -0.01 -14.50 14.50
N GLY A 230 0.05 -14.63 15.83
CA GLY A 230 -1.13 -14.91 16.66
C GLY A 230 -2.21 -13.84 16.54
N ALA A 231 -1.81 -12.56 16.56
CA ALA A 231 -2.73 -11.45 16.35
C ALA A 231 -3.41 -11.50 14.97
N VAL A 232 -2.65 -11.77 13.91
CA VAL A 232 -3.19 -11.91 12.55
C VAL A 232 -4.21 -13.05 12.47
N VAL A 233 -3.90 -14.23 13.00
CA VAL A 233 -4.80 -15.39 12.97
C VAL A 233 -6.11 -15.11 13.72
N GLN A 234 -6.02 -14.55 14.93
CA GLN A 234 -7.19 -14.21 15.73
C GLN A 234 -8.11 -13.19 15.03
N LEU A 235 -7.53 -12.14 14.45
CA LEU A 235 -8.31 -11.09 13.79
C LEU A 235 -8.85 -11.55 12.43
N ALA A 236 -8.13 -12.41 11.71
CA ALA A 236 -8.62 -12.99 10.47
C ALA A 236 -9.90 -13.81 10.72
N ALA A 237 -9.92 -14.61 11.78
CA ALA A 237 -11.11 -15.35 12.20
C ALA A 237 -12.24 -14.42 12.71
N HIS A 238 -11.89 -13.42 13.54
CA HIS A 238 -12.86 -12.47 14.12
C HIS A 238 -13.61 -11.66 13.05
N PHE A 239 -12.88 -11.14 12.05
CA PHE A 239 -13.45 -10.32 10.97
C PHE A 239 -13.80 -11.10 9.71
N HIS A 240 -13.62 -12.43 9.70
CA HIS A 240 -13.83 -13.29 8.53
C HIS A 240 -13.06 -12.84 7.29
N LEU A 241 -11.78 -12.44 7.49
CA LEU A 241 -10.94 -11.95 6.40
C LEU A 241 -10.70 -13.01 5.34
N LYS A 242 -10.69 -12.62 4.06
CA LYS A 242 -10.45 -13.50 2.91
C LYS A 242 -9.36 -12.95 1.98
N GLY A 243 -8.62 -13.83 1.34
CA GLY A 243 -7.58 -13.50 0.39
C GLY A 243 -6.34 -12.87 1.04
N LEU A 244 -5.58 -12.10 0.27
CA LEU A 244 -4.40 -11.38 0.74
C LEU A 244 -4.79 -10.12 1.51
N ASN A 245 -4.15 -9.93 2.64
CA ASN A 245 -4.31 -8.78 3.52
C ASN A 245 -2.94 -8.38 4.09
N SER A 246 -2.83 -7.22 4.72
CA SER A 246 -1.66 -6.88 5.53
C SER A 246 -2.05 -6.29 6.88
N ALA A 247 -1.23 -6.56 7.90
CA ALA A 247 -1.36 -6.01 9.25
C ALA A 247 -0.12 -5.20 9.57
N ASP A 248 -0.31 -3.93 9.94
CA ASP A 248 0.77 -2.99 10.19
C ASP A 248 0.98 -2.82 11.70
N PHE A 249 2.22 -3.00 12.13
CA PHE A 249 2.64 -2.94 13.54
C PHE A 249 3.71 -1.88 13.75
N MET A 250 3.74 -1.32 14.95
CA MET A 250 4.89 -0.60 15.47
C MET A 250 5.63 -1.50 16.46
N LEU A 251 6.90 -1.78 16.19
CA LEU A 251 7.76 -2.60 17.03
C LEU A 251 8.56 -1.68 17.96
N ASP A 252 8.09 -1.55 19.20
CA ASP A 252 8.74 -0.79 20.27
C ASP A 252 9.70 -1.72 21.04
N GLY A 253 10.99 -1.68 20.71
CA GLY A 253 11.91 -2.75 21.10
C GLY A 253 11.47 -4.08 20.49
N GLU A 254 11.10 -5.05 21.33
CA GLU A 254 10.60 -6.36 20.92
C GLU A 254 9.07 -6.50 21.07
N VAL A 255 8.36 -5.44 21.46
CA VAL A 255 6.92 -5.47 21.70
C VAL A 255 6.18 -4.97 20.45
N PRO A 256 5.52 -5.85 19.69
CA PRO A 256 4.71 -5.43 18.56
C PRO A 256 3.39 -4.84 19.05
N ARG A 257 3.03 -3.66 18.53
CA ARG A 257 1.73 -3.02 18.75
C ARG A 257 1.02 -2.87 17.43
N LEU A 258 -0.12 -3.52 17.28
CA LEU A 258 -0.91 -3.49 16.05
C LEU A 258 -1.52 -2.10 15.84
N LEU A 259 -1.35 -1.54 14.66
CA LEU A 259 -1.85 -0.23 14.27
C LEU A 259 -3.13 -0.32 13.44
N GLU A 260 -3.15 -1.20 12.45
CA GLU A 260 -4.26 -1.34 11.49
C GLU A 260 -4.12 -2.65 10.69
N ILE A 261 -5.24 -3.09 10.12
CA ILE A 261 -5.28 -4.12 9.07
C ILE A 261 -5.74 -3.47 7.78
N ASN A 262 -5.06 -3.78 6.69
CA ASN A 262 -5.48 -3.45 5.34
C ASN A 262 -6.18 -4.68 4.72
N PRO A 263 -7.52 -4.71 4.64
CA PRO A 263 -8.28 -5.90 4.21
C PRO A 263 -8.28 -6.05 2.67
N ARG A 264 -7.11 -6.06 2.08
CA ARG A 264 -6.88 -6.14 0.62
C ARG A 264 -5.40 -6.41 0.32
N PRO A 265 -5.05 -6.84 -0.93
CA PRO A 265 -3.67 -6.83 -1.40
C PRO A 265 -3.05 -5.42 -1.30
N GLY A 266 -1.84 -5.32 -0.78
CA GLY A 266 -1.17 -4.05 -0.45
C GLY A 266 -0.03 -3.69 -1.38
N GLY A 267 0.64 -2.55 -1.09
CA GLY A 267 1.78 -2.04 -1.86
C GLY A 267 3.08 -2.84 -1.71
N THR A 268 3.07 -3.94 -0.94
CA THR A 268 4.24 -4.81 -0.76
C THR A 268 4.26 -6.03 -1.69
N LEU A 269 3.29 -6.15 -2.62
CA LEU A 269 3.22 -7.29 -3.56
C LEU A 269 4.53 -7.49 -4.32
N ASP A 270 5.15 -6.42 -4.81
CA ASP A 270 6.39 -6.50 -5.60
C ASP A 270 7.55 -7.16 -4.84
N ILE A 271 7.66 -6.90 -3.54
CA ILE A 271 8.76 -7.45 -2.75
C ILE A 271 8.50 -8.89 -2.27
N PHE A 272 7.24 -9.36 -2.31
CA PHE A 272 6.87 -10.73 -1.99
C PHE A 272 6.61 -11.60 -3.23
N THR A 273 6.76 -11.06 -4.44
CA THR A 273 6.58 -11.82 -5.68
C THR A 273 7.55 -12.99 -5.74
N ASN A 274 7.01 -14.18 -6.02
CA ASN A 274 7.75 -15.43 -6.17
C ASN A 274 7.11 -16.24 -7.32
N ASP A 275 7.92 -16.60 -8.30
CA ASP A 275 7.46 -17.35 -9.48
C ASP A 275 6.96 -18.76 -9.12
N ALA A 276 7.50 -19.36 -8.05
CA ALA A 276 7.08 -20.69 -7.58
C ALA A 276 5.73 -20.68 -6.85
N ALA A 277 5.32 -19.53 -6.30
CA ALA A 277 4.05 -19.35 -5.60
C ALA A 277 3.48 -17.94 -5.89
N PRO A 278 2.82 -17.77 -7.05
CA PRO A 278 2.25 -16.49 -7.43
C PRO A 278 1.24 -16.01 -6.39
N LEU A 279 1.44 -14.80 -5.84
CA LEU A 279 0.63 -14.27 -4.74
C LEU A 279 -0.86 -14.19 -5.09
N LEU A 280 -1.19 -13.89 -6.35
CA LEU A 280 -2.61 -13.84 -6.71
C LEU A 280 -3.25 -15.23 -6.78
N ALA A 281 -2.50 -16.28 -7.08
CA ALA A 281 -3.01 -17.66 -6.96
C ALA A 281 -3.35 -17.97 -5.50
N VAL A 282 -2.45 -17.64 -4.56
CA VAL A 282 -2.71 -17.79 -3.10
C VAL A 282 -3.94 -16.98 -2.68
N HIS A 283 -4.09 -15.76 -3.19
CA HIS A 283 -5.25 -14.92 -2.92
C HIS A 283 -6.55 -15.57 -3.38
N LEU A 284 -6.59 -16.04 -4.62
CA LEU A 284 -7.78 -16.65 -5.21
C LEU A 284 -8.11 -18.03 -4.61
N ASP A 285 -7.10 -18.83 -4.29
CA ASP A 285 -7.30 -20.12 -3.60
C ASP A 285 -7.93 -19.90 -2.22
N ALA A 286 -7.49 -18.87 -1.48
CA ALA A 286 -8.06 -18.52 -0.19
C ALA A 286 -9.50 -17.98 -0.29
N VAL A 287 -9.83 -17.24 -1.36
CA VAL A 287 -11.16 -16.64 -1.57
C VAL A 287 -12.15 -17.65 -2.13
N LEU A 288 -11.76 -18.42 -3.16
CA LEU A 288 -12.65 -19.27 -3.95
C LEU A 288 -12.74 -20.70 -3.41
N HIS A 289 -11.67 -21.19 -2.82
CA HIS A 289 -11.52 -22.58 -2.38
C HIS A 289 -11.31 -22.72 -0.87
N GLU A 290 -11.26 -21.58 -0.15
CA GLU A 290 -10.99 -21.50 1.30
C GLU A 290 -9.68 -22.23 1.70
N THR A 291 -8.74 -22.34 0.74
CA THR A 291 -7.48 -23.06 0.91
C THR A 291 -6.36 -22.07 1.23
N LEU A 292 -5.60 -22.36 2.27
CA LEU A 292 -4.39 -21.61 2.64
C LEU A 292 -3.14 -22.41 2.28
N PRO A 293 -2.00 -21.77 1.99
CA PRO A 293 -0.77 -22.49 1.75
C PRO A 293 -0.30 -23.22 3.01
N ASP A 294 0.15 -24.47 2.86
CA ASP A 294 0.60 -25.31 3.98
C ASP A 294 1.81 -24.71 4.71
N ARG A 295 2.63 -23.94 4.02
CA ARG A 295 3.85 -23.32 4.54
C ARG A 295 3.93 -21.85 4.14
N ALA A 296 4.65 -21.07 4.94
CA ALA A 296 5.07 -19.72 4.55
C ALA A 296 5.85 -19.78 3.22
N ILE A 297 5.69 -18.77 2.39
CA ILE A 297 6.43 -18.67 1.12
C ILE A 297 7.90 -18.46 1.45
N VAL A 298 8.75 -19.44 1.14
CA VAL A 298 10.19 -19.31 1.33
C VAL A 298 10.74 -18.50 0.17
N ILE A 299 11.24 -17.31 0.44
CA ILE A 299 11.93 -16.46 -0.53
C ILE A 299 13.34 -16.25 -0.02
N GLN A 300 14.34 -16.73 -0.77
CA GLN A 300 15.74 -16.77 -0.33
C GLN A 300 16.39 -15.37 -0.31
N ASP A 301 16.06 -14.52 -1.28
CA ASP A 301 16.67 -13.20 -1.43
C ASP A 301 15.90 -12.13 -0.63
N ALA A 302 16.63 -11.10 -0.18
CA ALA A 302 15.99 -9.88 0.29
C ALA A 302 15.50 -9.04 -0.89
N SER A 303 14.38 -8.37 -0.71
CA SER A 303 13.80 -7.49 -1.74
C SER A 303 13.24 -6.22 -1.12
N ALA A 304 13.43 -5.11 -1.80
CA ALA A 304 12.94 -3.80 -1.36
C ALA A 304 12.25 -3.06 -2.51
N SER A 305 11.27 -2.23 -2.14
CA SER A 305 10.64 -1.28 -3.04
C SER A 305 10.59 0.10 -2.38
N GLY A 306 10.80 1.16 -3.17
CA GLY A 306 10.72 2.53 -2.68
C GLY A 306 10.04 3.44 -3.67
N ILE A 307 9.19 4.34 -3.17
CA ILE A 307 8.54 5.35 -4.01
C ILE A 307 9.49 6.53 -4.19
N VAL A 308 9.74 6.89 -5.43
CA VAL A 308 10.48 8.10 -5.79
C VAL A 308 9.51 9.27 -5.88
N PHE A 309 9.72 10.29 -5.07
CA PHE A 309 8.90 11.50 -5.07
C PHE A 309 9.62 12.65 -5.73
N ALA A 310 8.89 13.47 -6.48
CA ALA A 310 9.40 14.66 -7.14
C ALA A 310 9.85 15.71 -6.10
N PRO A 311 11.13 16.11 -6.06
CA PRO A 311 11.62 17.11 -5.12
C PRO A 311 11.14 18.52 -5.47
N HIS A 312 10.81 18.77 -6.73
CA HIS A 312 10.17 19.96 -7.30
C HIS A 312 9.26 19.52 -8.46
N ALA A 313 8.45 20.40 -8.99
CA ALA A 313 7.67 20.09 -10.19
C ALA A 313 8.61 19.83 -11.37
N LEU A 314 8.37 18.74 -12.12
CA LEU A 314 9.16 18.36 -13.28
C LEU A 314 8.26 17.85 -14.41
N ILE A 315 8.81 17.78 -15.60
CA ILE A 315 8.19 17.13 -16.76
C ILE A 315 9.07 15.94 -17.14
N ILE A 316 8.47 14.79 -17.35
CA ILE A 316 9.20 13.59 -17.77
C ILE A 316 9.79 13.82 -19.17
N PRO A 317 11.14 13.74 -19.35
CA PRO A 317 11.75 13.91 -20.66
C PRO A 317 11.28 12.85 -21.66
N HIS A 318 11.10 13.24 -22.92
CA HIS A 318 10.64 12.31 -23.97
C HIS A 318 11.61 11.17 -24.25
N GLU A 319 12.91 11.42 -24.07
CA GLU A 319 14.00 10.48 -24.27
C GLU A 319 14.32 9.63 -23.04
N THR A 320 13.48 9.67 -21.99
CA THR A 320 13.73 8.91 -20.77
C THR A 320 13.76 7.40 -21.06
N VAL A 321 14.91 6.79 -20.80
CA VAL A 321 15.06 5.33 -20.81
C VAL A 321 14.95 4.83 -19.38
N TRP A 322 13.85 4.12 -19.11
CA TRP A 322 13.60 3.59 -17.78
C TRP A 322 14.43 2.33 -17.55
N PRO A 323 15.11 2.23 -16.39
CA PRO A 323 15.82 1.00 -16.03
C PRO A 323 14.86 -0.14 -15.66
N ASP A 324 15.29 -1.39 -15.82
CA ASP A 324 14.49 -2.59 -15.50
C ASP A 324 14.04 -2.69 -14.03
N TRP A 325 14.71 -1.97 -13.13
CA TRP A 325 14.36 -1.88 -11.72
C TRP A 325 13.37 -0.75 -11.40
N ALA A 326 12.91 0.01 -12.38
CA ALA A 326 11.85 1.01 -12.22
C ALA A 326 10.48 0.40 -12.61
N ALA A 327 9.44 0.85 -11.93
CA ALA A 327 8.06 0.41 -12.11
C ALA A 327 7.10 1.57 -11.83
N ASP A 328 5.82 1.44 -12.20
CA ASP A 328 4.85 2.54 -12.16
C ASP A 328 5.35 3.73 -13.00
N LEU A 329 5.63 3.47 -14.28
CA LEU A 329 6.37 4.39 -15.16
C LEU A 329 5.45 5.46 -15.76
N PRO A 330 5.66 6.77 -15.45
CA PRO A 330 4.88 7.84 -16.04
C PRO A 330 5.17 8.02 -17.54
N HIS A 331 4.24 8.64 -18.25
CA HIS A 331 4.38 8.90 -19.68
C HIS A 331 5.38 10.02 -19.98
N PRO A 332 6.07 9.95 -21.14
CA PRO A 332 6.87 11.07 -21.64
C PRO A 332 6.02 12.34 -21.76
N GLY A 333 6.57 13.47 -21.33
CA GLY A 333 5.85 14.74 -21.31
C GLY A 333 4.89 14.93 -20.14
N GLU A 334 4.68 13.93 -19.31
CA GLU A 334 3.82 14.05 -18.12
C GLU A 334 4.41 15.03 -17.11
N ARG A 335 3.56 15.92 -16.59
CA ARG A 335 3.92 16.86 -15.54
C ARG A 335 3.66 16.21 -14.17
N ILE A 336 4.71 16.14 -13.37
CA ILE A 336 4.62 15.65 -11.99
C ILE A 336 4.88 16.82 -11.04
N ASP A 337 3.92 17.13 -10.20
CA ASP A 337 4.05 18.23 -9.23
C ASP A 337 4.94 17.83 -8.06
N LYS A 338 5.50 18.83 -7.37
CA LYS A 338 6.32 18.62 -6.17
C LYS A 338 5.63 17.69 -5.15
N GLU A 339 6.42 16.80 -4.56
CA GLU A 339 5.98 15.81 -3.57
C GLU A 339 5.00 14.75 -4.08
N ARG A 340 4.71 14.71 -5.39
CA ARG A 340 3.96 13.62 -6.01
C ARG A 340 4.89 12.44 -6.34
N PRO A 341 4.38 11.20 -6.37
CA PRO A 341 5.17 10.05 -6.81
C PRO A 341 5.54 10.19 -8.28
N ILE A 342 6.77 9.84 -8.62
CA ILE A 342 7.26 9.71 -9.99
C ILE A 342 7.09 8.27 -10.46
N CYS A 343 7.67 7.35 -9.69
CA CYS A 343 7.68 5.92 -9.98
C CYS A 343 8.03 5.12 -8.71
N THR A 344 8.04 3.82 -8.82
CA THR A 344 8.57 2.89 -7.82
C THR A 344 9.93 2.36 -8.29
N VAL A 345 10.90 2.27 -7.38
CA VAL A 345 12.19 1.60 -7.61
C VAL A 345 12.23 0.30 -6.82
N LEU A 346 12.72 -0.74 -7.47
CA LEU A 346 12.83 -2.09 -6.94
C LEU A 346 14.30 -2.48 -6.78
N ALA A 347 14.61 -3.30 -5.80
CA ALA A 347 15.93 -3.87 -5.63
C ALA A 347 15.86 -5.26 -4.98
N ARG A 348 16.83 -6.11 -5.33
CA ARG A 348 17.09 -7.39 -4.65
C ARG A 348 18.50 -7.37 -4.11
N GLY A 349 18.69 -8.00 -2.96
CA GLY A 349 20.00 -8.09 -2.29
C GLY A 349 20.12 -9.37 -1.49
N ARG A 350 21.33 -9.64 -1.00
CA ARG A 350 21.61 -10.79 -0.12
C ARG A 350 21.10 -10.57 1.31
N SER A 351 20.89 -9.31 1.67
CA SER A 351 20.33 -8.90 2.96
C SER A 351 19.33 -7.76 2.78
N ALA A 352 18.47 -7.54 3.79
CA ALA A 352 17.53 -6.43 3.81
C ALA A 352 18.25 -5.07 3.71
N ASP A 353 19.38 -4.92 4.41
CA ASP A 353 20.18 -3.69 4.37
C ASP A 353 20.74 -3.43 2.96
N GLU A 354 21.27 -4.48 2.29
CA GLU A 354 21.77 -4.34 0.91
C GLU A 354 20.63 -3.95 -0.04
N ALA A 355 19.50 -4.63 0.01
CA ALA A 355 18.34 -4.31 -0.82
C ALA A 355 17.84 -2.88 -0.57
N ARG A 356 17.82 -2.43 0.68
CA ARG A 356 17.46 -1.07 1.06
C ARG A 356 18.45 -0.04 0.51
N CYS A 357 19.74 -0.25 0.67
CA CYS A 357 20.77 0.63 0.13
C CYS A 357 20.69 0.74 -1.39
N LEU A 358 20.41 -0.37 -2.09
CA LEU A 358 20.20 -0.36 -3.53
C LEU A 358 18.98 0.46 -3.96
N VAL A 359 17.86 0.41 -3.22
CA VAL A 359 16.69 1.26 -3.47
C VAL A 359 17.07 2.73 -3.37
N ASP A 360 17.84 3.13 -2.35
CA ASP A 360 18.29 4.51 -2.20
C ASP A 360 19.22 4.94 -3.35
N ALA A 361 20.14 4.08 -3.77
CA ALA A 361 21.03 4.31 -4.91
C ALA A 361 20.25 4.42 -6.24
N HIS A 362 19.26 3.54 -6.46
CA HIS A 362 18.37 3.58 -7.63
C HIS A 362 17.57 4.89 -7.68
N ARG A 363 17.00 5.31 -6.54
CA ARG A 363 16.30 6.60 -6.43
C ARG A 363 17.20 7.77 -6.83
N ASP A 364 18.41 7.84 -6.27
CA ASP A 364 19.32 8.95 -6.52
C ASP A 364 19.80 8.99 -7.98
N ARG A 365 20.08 7.80 -8.57
CA ARG A 365 20.40 7.67 -9.98
C ARG A 365 19.25 8.13 -10.88
N LEU A 366 18.02 7.73 -10.55
CA LEU A 366 16.85 8.12 -11.34
C LEU A 366 16.61 9.62 -11.28
N LEU A 367 16.68 10.22 -10.11
CA LEU A 367 16.54 11.68 -9.95
C LEU A 367 17.62 12.44 -10.72
N ALA A 368 18.86 11.91 -10.81
CA ALA A 368 19.91 12.48 -11.63
C ALA A 368 19.58 12.42 -13.12
N VAL A 369 19.10 11.27 -13.62
CA VAL A 369 18.68 11.09 -15.02
C VAL A 369 17.53 12.03 -15.40
N LEU A 370 16.56 12.21 -14.50
CA LEU A 370 15.44 13.12 -14.73
C LEU A 370 15.78 14.60 -14.55
N GLY A 371 17.06 14.94 -14.29
CA GLY A 371 17.48 16.31 -14.00
C GLY A 371 16.90 16.89 -12.69
N ALA A 372 16.40 16.01 -11.84
CA ALA A 372 15.71 16.35 -10.59
C ALA A 372 16.62 16.27 -9.35
N SER A 373 17.92 16.03 -9.53
CA SER A 373 18.89 16.02 -8.43
C SER A 373 18.93 17.38 -7.72
N ARG A 374 19.03 17.37 -6.40
CA ARG A 374 19.29 18.59 -5.64
C ARG A 374 20.63 19.14 -6.14
N THR A 375 20.60 20.25 -6.89
CA THR A 375 21.77 21.10 -6.98
C THR A 375 22.06 21.55 -5.56
N ASN A 376 23.22 21.17 -5.02
CA ASN A 376 23.76 21.72 -3.79
C ASN A 376 24.01 23.23 -4.02
N SER A 377 22.97 24.03 -3.94
CA SER A 377 23.07 25.47 -3.79
C SER A 377 23.26 25.73 -2.29
N SER A 378 24.50 25.53 -1.82
CA SER A 378 25.03 26.21 -0.66
C SER A 378 25.27 27.69 -1.06
N ALA A 379 24.19 28.41 -1.30
CA ALA A 379 24.23 29.87 -1.22
C ALA A 379 23.91 30.18 0.25
N GLN A 380 24.96 30.51 0.98
CA GLN A 380 24.91 31.24 2.23
C GLN A 380 24.00 32.44 2.04
N GLU A 381 22.82 32.44 2.57
CA GLU A 381 22.11 33.65 2.90
C GLU A 381 22.84 34.27 4.09
N GLU A 382 23.80 35.17 3.79
CA GLU A 382 24.32 36.12 4.75
C GLU A 382 23.16 36.97 5.27
N TYR A 383 22.77 36.72 6.50
CA TYR A 383 21.93 37.66 7.25
C TYR A 383 22.69 38.96 7.46
N PRO A 384 22.21 40.13 7.00
CA PRO A 384 22.85 41.38 7.31
C PRO A 384 22.77 41.66 8.81
N ALA A 385 23.93 41.88 9.40
CA ALA A 385 24.08 42.25 10.81
C ALA A 385 23.27 43.53 11.11
N ARG A 386 22.32 43.44 12.01
CA ARG A 386 21.61 44.60 12.55
C ARG A 386 22.58 45.41 13.37
N GLU A 387 22.97 46.58 12.84
CA GLU A 387 23.64 47.67 13.59
C GLU A 387 22.84 48.02 14.84
N ARG A 388 23.47 47.82 15.99
CA ARG A 388 23.03 48.40 17.25
C ARG A 388 23.26 49.89 17.19
N ARG A 389 22.23 50.70 16.96
CA ARG A 389 22.29 52.12 17.32
C ARG A 389 22.11 52.27 18.81
N LYS A 390 23.17 52.77 19.43
CA LYS A 390 23.13 53.38 20.77
C LYS A 390 22.36 54.73 20.68
N ARG A 391 21.33 54.82 21.48
CA ARG A 391 21.06 56.03 22.30
C ARG A 391 20.02 55.64 23.38
#